data_a14d6ef4770680b350e71b8f25aaeb5a
#
_entry.id   a14d6ef4770680b350e71b8f25aaeb5a
#
_cell.length_a   1.000
_cell.length_b   1.000
_cell.length_c   1.000
_cell.angle_alpha   90.00
_cell.angle_beta   90.00
_cell.angle_gamma   90.00
#
_symmetry.space_group_name_H-M   'P 1'
#
loop_
_entity.id
_entity.type
_entity.pdbx_description
1 polymer ?
#
loop_
_entity_poly.entity_id
_entity_poly.type
_entity_poly.pdbx_seq_one_letter_code
_entity_poly.pdbx_strand_id
1 'polypeptide(L)'
;MKYLLFLLFLLLKAGTATAQNNLVVNGIPWFDDKGNIVNAHGACIVEENGRYYLFGEWKSDKSNAFPGFSCYSSDDLVNWKFENIVLRVQPEGILGPNRVGERVKVMKCPKTGEYIMLMHADDMEYKDPYIGLATCKTIAGDYQLQGPLLYKGQPVKRWDMGTFQDTDGKGYLLIHHGPVYRLSDDYRSIEAEVAHIKGMGESPAMFKKNGVYFMLTSNLTSWEKNDNFYFTAPQIEGPWTKQGLFCPEGKLTYNSQSTFVFPLKCGNDTIPMFMGDRWSY
;
A
#
# COMPACT_ATOMS: atom_id res chain seq x y z
N MET A 1 64.85 44.63 7.97
CA MET A 1 63.86 43.76 8.60
C MET A 1 62.65 43.61 7.70
N LYS A 2 62.48 42.45 7.07
CA LYS A 2 61.35 42.16 6.18
C LYS A 2 60.37 41.33 6.97
N TYR A 3 59.16 41.85 7.16
CA TYR A 3 58.07 41.09 7.80
C TYR A 3 57.37 40.29 6.71
N LEU A 4 57.39 38.96 6.83
CA LEU A 4 56.69 38.02 5.96
C LEU A 4 55.30 37.80 6.59
N LEU A 5 54.26 38.33 5.93
CA LEU A 5 52.88 38.05 6.30
C LEU A 5 52.49 36.68 5.75
N PHE A 6 52.23 35.70 6.61
CA PHE A 6 51.63 34.41 6.28
C PHE A 6 50.09 34.58 6.29
N LEU A 7 49.47 34.63 5.12
CA LEU A 7 48.01 34.53 5.00
C LEU A 7 47.60 33.07 5.07
N LEU A 8 46.98 32.70 6.22
CA LEU A 8 46.38 31.39 6.42
C LEU A 8 45.00 31.38 5.74
N PHE A 9 44.88 30.76 4.57
CA PHE A 9 43.57 30.49 3.96
C PHE A 9 42.90 29.32 4.66
N LEU A 10 41.98 29.60 5.58
CA LEU A 10 41.01 28.61 6.07
C LEU A 10 39.98 28.33 4.99
N LEU A 11 40.12 27.22 4.30
CA LEU A 11 39.07 26.62 3.46
C LEU A 11 37.95 26.12 4.38
N LEU A 12 36.96 26.94 4.67
CA LEU A 12 35.68 26.52 5.19
C LEU A 12 35.00 25.68 4.10
N LYS A 13 35.04 24.35 4.24
CA LYS A 13 34.08 23.50 3.53
C LYS A 13 32.69 23.83 4.08
N ALA A 14 31.97 24.68 3.37
CA ALA A 14 30.54 24.82 3.57
C ALA A 14 29.89 23.47 3.20
N GLY A 15 29.70 22.61 4.19
CA GLY A 15 28.80 21.49 4.06
C GLY A 15 27.43 22.07 3.77
N THR A 16 26.85 21.76 2.64
CA THR A 16 25.43 21.99 2.37
C THR A 16 24.67 21.14 3.40
N ALA A 17 24.26 21.75 4.50
CA ALA A 17 23.27 21.16 5.37
C ALA A 17 21.98 21.11 4.56
N THR A 18 21.67 19.97 3.96
CA THR A 18 20.34 19.72 3.47
C THR A 18 19.43 19.77 4.68
N ALA A 19 18.50 20.71 4.72
CA ALA A 19 17.47 20.77 5.73
C ALA A 19 16.71 19.43 5.64
N GLN A 20 16.93 18.54 6.60
CA GLN A 20 16.21 17.29 6.68
C GLN A 20 14.78 17.65 7.06
N ASN A 21 13.83 17.41 6.17
CA ASN A 21 12.42 17.54 6.50
C ASN A 21 12.10 16.51 7.59
N ASN A 22 11.63 16.98 8.74
CA ASN A 22 11.25 16.11 9.86
C ASN A 22 9.73 15.92 9.95
N LEU A 23 8.99 16.28 8.89
CA LEU A 23 7.53 16.24 8.88
C LEU A 23 7.01 15.55 7.61
N VAL A 24 6.06 14.65 7.80
CA VAL A 24 5.24 14.14 6.72
C VAL A 24 4.26 15.24 6.31
N VAL A 25 4.39 15.77 5.09
CA VAL A 25 3.47 16.77 4.56
C VAL A 25 2.49 16.09 3.61
N ASN A 26 1.20 16.15 3.97
CA ASN A 26 0.13 15.53 3.19
C ASN A 26 -0.30 16.40 2.02
N GLY A 27 -0.68 15.76 0.90
CA GLY A 27 -1.29 16.43 -0.24
C GLY A 27 -0.33 17.16 -1.17
N ILE A 28 0.97 17.00 -0.99
CA ILE A 28 2.01 17.42 -1.92
C ILE A 28 2.79 16.19 -2.41
N PRO A 29 3.45 16.26 -3.59
CA PRO A 29 4.35 15.21 -4.02
C PRO A 29 5.48 14.96 -3.02
N TRP A 30 5.79 13.70 -2.75
CA TRP A 30 6.98 13.30 -2.01
C TRP A 30 8.13 13.09 -3.00
N PHE A 31 9.35 13.27 -2.54
CA PHE A 31 10.55 13.11 -3.36
C PHE A 31 11.48 12.09 -2.74
N ASP A 32 12.15 11.33 -3.60
CA ASP A 32 13.21 10.42 -3.17
C ASP A 32 14.53 11.18 -2.89
N ASP A 33 15.53 10.45 -2.39
CA ASP A 33 16.87 10.97 -2.06
C ASP A 33 17.65 11.51 -3.28
N LYS A 34 17.14 11.28 -4.49
CA LYS A 34 17.69 11.80 -5.75
C LYS A 34 16.88 12.97 -6.33
N GLY A 35 15.80 13.38 -5.65
CA GLY A 35 14.91 14.45 -6.08
C GLY A 35 13.87 14.04 -7.13
N ASN A 36 13.65 12.73 -7.35
CA ASN A 36 12.56 12.27 -8.19
C ASN A 36 11.27 12.15 -7.36
N ILE A 37 10.12 12.36 -8.01
CA ILE A 37 8.81 12.15 -7.37
C ILE A 37 8.67 10.68 -6.98
N VAL A 38 8.24 10.42 -5.74
CA VAL A 38 7.85 9.07 -5.28
C VAL A 38 6.63 8.62 -6.07
N ASN A 39 6.81 7.62 -6.92
CA ASN A 39 5.78 7.07 -7.80
C ASN A 39 5.30 5.73 -7.21
N ALA A 40 4.28 5.78 -6.37
CA ALA A 40 3.77 4.65 -5.60
C ALA A 40 2.27 4.81 -5.31
N HIS A 41 1.44 4.80 -6.35
CA HIS A 41 -0.02 4.87 -6.22
C HIS A 41 -0.59 3.55 -5.68
N GLY A 42 -1.79 3.53 -5.10
CA GLY A 42 -2.43 2.33 -4.56
C GLY A 42 -1.65 1.66 -3.43
N ALA A 43 -0.87 2.43 -2.69
CA ALA A 43 0.25 2.01 -1.88
C ALA A 43 -0.09 1.22 -0.61
N CYS A 44 0.94 0.53 -0.08
CA CYS A 44 1.01 0.06 1.31
C CYS A 44 2.41 0.30 1.89
N ILE A 45 2.51 0.32 3.21
CA ILE A 45 3.79 0.36 3.93
C ILE A 45 3.93 -0.92 4.76
N VAL A 46 5.13 -1.50 4.73
CA VAL A 46 5.55 -2.63 5.59
C VAL A 46 6.73 -2.17 6.43
N GLU A 47 6.68 -2.40 7.75
CA GLU A 47 7.84 -2.20 8.63
C GLU A 47 8.60 -3.52 8.77
N GLU A 48 9.91 -3.45 8.58
CA GLU A 48 10.82 -4.59 8.77
C GLU A 48 12.09 -4.11 9.48
N ASN A 49 12.33 -4.63 10.68
CA ASN A 49 13.51 -4.31 11.49
C ASN A 49 13.74 -2.81 11.73
N GLY A 50 12.67 -2.06 11.97
CA GLY A 50 12.70 -0.62 12.23
C GLY A 50 12.83 0.25 10.97
N ARG A 51 12.77 -0.34 9.78
CA ARG A 51 12.78 0.35 8.50
C ARG A 51 11.45 0.18 7.79
N TYR A 52 11.00 1.22 7.13
CA TYR A 52 9.73 1.26 6.41
C TYR A 52 9.95 1.05 4.92
N TYR A 53 9.07 0.26 4.30
CA TYR A 53 9.09 -0.04 2.88
C TYR A 53 7.74 0.31 2.27
N LEU A 54 7.74 1.28 1.37
CA LEU A 54 6.56 1.75 0.63
C LEU A 54 6.51 1.01 -0.70
N PHE A 55 5.42 0.28 -0.93
CA PHE A 55 5.12 -0.36 -2.21
C PHE A 55 3.97 0.36 -2.88
N GLY A 56 4.04 0.51 -4.20
CA GLY A 56 2.95 1.11 -4.96
C GLY A 56 3.08 0.88 -6.46
N GLU A 57 2.09 1.33 -7.16
CA GLU A 57 2.03 1.28 -8.61
C GLU A 57 2.99 2.32 -9.19
N TRP A 58 3.91 1.86 -10.04
CA TRP A 58 4.71 2.75 -10.85
C TRP A 58 3.88 3.19 -12.05
N LYS A 59 3.22 4.33 -11.94
CA LYS A 59 2.33 4.86 -12.99
C LYS A 59 3.10 5.63 -14.05
N SER A 60 2.56 5.63 -15.26
CA SER A 60 2.99 6.45 -16.39
C SER A 60 1.91 7.49 -16.71
N ASP A 61 2.31 8.70 -17.07
CA ASP A 61 1.37 9.75 -17.53
C ASP A 61 0.77 9.47 -18.92
N LYS A 62 1.22 8.40 -19.58
CA LYS A 62 0.85 8.11 -20.98
C LYS A 62 -0.18 6.98 -21.11
N SER A 63 -0.25 6.10 -20.15
CA SER A 63 -1.10 4.90 -20.23
C SER A 63 -1.35 4.33 -18.84
N ASN A 64 -2.52 3.69 -18.65
CA ASN A 64 -2.84 2.90 -17.45
C ASN A 64 -2.26 1.47 -17.52
N ALA A 65 -1.59 1.09 -18.60
CA ALA A 65 -0.92 -0.20 -18.69
C ALA A 65 0.14 -0.33 -17.60
N PHE A 66 0.22 -1.51 -17.02
CA PHE A 66 1.10 -1.85 -15.91
C PHE A 66 2.58 -1.85 -16.33
N PRO A 67 3.43 -0.94 -15.84
CA PRO A 67 4.87 -1.00 -16.07
C PRO A 67 5.63 -1.70 -14.95
N GLY A 68 5.06 -1.75 -13.74
CA GLY A 68 5.65 -2.39 -12.57
C GLY A 68 5.11 -1.88 -11.25
N PHE A 69 5.49 -2.57 -10.16
CA PHE A 69 5.33 -2.08 -8.80
C PHE A 69 6.66 -1.61 -8.25
N SER A 70 6.68 -0.39 -7.68
CA SER A 70 7.85 0.22 -7.06
C SER A 70 7.99 -0.17 -5.60
N CYS A 71 9.24 -0.12 -5.11
CA CYS A 71 9.57 -0.19 -3.70
C CYS A 71 10.50 0.97 -3.32
N TYR A 72 10.15 1.67 -2.26
CA TYR A 72 10.98 2.69 -1.61
C TYR A 72 11.23 2.28 -0.17
N SER A 73 12.34 2.72 0.42
CA SER A 73 12.62 2.53 1.85
C SER A 73 12.83 3.85 2.57
N SER A 74 12.54 3.89 3.86
CA SER A 74 12.74 5.03 4.73
C SER A 74 13.01 4.58 6.15
N ASP A 75 13.83 5.34 6.88
CA ASP A 75 14.04 5.13 8.32
C ASP A 75 13.12 6.02 9.18
N ASP A 76 12.39 6.99 8.55
CA ASP A 76 11.64 8.03 9.26
C ASP A 76 10.27 8.37 8.63
N LEU A 77 9.83 7.67 7.57
CA LEU A 77 8.61 7.93 6.80
C LEU A 77 8.60 9.28 6.05
N VAL A 78 9.69 10.00 6.04
CA VAL A 78 9.82 11.33 5.42
C VAL A 78 10.82 11.30 4.28
N ASN A 79 11.99 10.71 4.52
CA ASN A 79 13.08 10.63 3.56
C ASN A 79 13.05 9.25 2.88
N TRP A 80 12.63 9.22 1.65
CA TRP A 80 12.44 7.99 0.88
C TRP A 80 13.61 7.74 -0.06
N LYS A 81 14.08 6.51 -0.13
CA LYS A 81 15.07 6.03 -1.07
C LYS A 81 14.41 5.04 -2.03
N PHE A 82 14.54 5.28 -3.33
CA PHE A 82 14.11 4.29 -4.33
C PHE A 82 14.98 3.04 -4.26
N GLU A 83 14.36 1.88 -4.05
CA GLU A 83 15.07 0.60 -3.98
C GLU A 83 15.03 -0.13 -5.32
N ASN A 84 13.83 -0.40 -5.85
CA ASN A 84 13.66 -1.19 -7.08
C ASN A 84 12.23 -1.07 -7.65
N ILE A 85 12.07 -1.48 -8.92
CA ILE A 85 10.79 -1.97 -9.46
C ILE A 85 10.73 -3.46 -9.17
N VAL A 86 10.07 -3.82 -8.08
CA VAL A 86 10.11 -5.16 -7.48
C VAL A 86 9.28 -6.22 -8.21
N LEU A 87 8.32 -5.80 -9.04
CA LEU A 87 7.61 -6.67 -9.98
C LEU A 87 7.37 -5.88 -11.27
N ARG A 88 7.86 -6.41 -12.37
CA ARG A 88 7.76 -5.77 -13.70
C ARG A 88 6.66 -6.41 -14.52
N VAL A 89 6.29 -5.75 -15.63
CA VAL A 89 5.44 -6.37 -16.66
C VAL A 89 6.02 -7.74 -17.04
N GLN A 90 5.13 -8.72 -17.15
CA GLN A 90 5.51 -10.09 -17.51
C GLN A 90 5.41 -10.28 -19.04
N PRO A 91 6.09 -11.29 -19.60
CA PRO A 91 5.94 -11.60 -21.03
C PRO A 91 4.51 -11.92 -21.44
N GLU A 92 3.72 -12.52 -20.53
CA GLU A 92 2.33 -12.97 -20.76
C GLU A 92 1.56 -13.07 -19.43
N GLY A 93 0.31 -13.47 -19.48
CA GLY A 93 -0.54 -13.73 -18.33
C GLY A 93 -1.20 -12.47 -17.76
N ILE A 94 -1.60 -12.54 -16.47
CA ILE A 94 -2.43 -11.50 -15.81
C ILE A 94 -1.73 -10.14 -15.65
N LEU A 95 -0.42 -10.09 -15.72
CA LEU A 95 0.40 -8.86 -15.74
C LEU A 95 1.26 -8.77 -17.02
N GLY A 96 0.80 -9.37 -18.11
CA GLY A 96 1.41 -9.28 -19.44
C GLY A 96 1.28 -7.89 -20.07
N PRO A 97 1.76 -7.72 -21.30
CA PRO A 97 1.60 -6.46 -22.03
C PRO A 97 0.13 -6.04 -22.15
N ASN A 98 -0.15 -4.74 -22.06
CA ASN A 98 -1.49 -4.16 -22.12
C ASN A 98 -2.46 -4.69 -21.06
N ARG A 99 -1.93 -5.02 -19.88
CA ARG A 99 -2.70 -5.32 -18.68
C ARG A 99 -2.57 -4.20 -17.68
N VAL A 100 -3.50 -4.12 -16.75
CA VAL A 100 -3.50 -3.22 -15.59
C VAL A 100 -2.98 -3.99 -14.38
N GLY A 101 -2.22 -3.33 -13.51
CA GLY A 101 -1.80 -3.85 -12.20
C GLY A 101 -1.94 -2.76 -11.15
N GLU A 102 -2.80 -2.98 -10.15
CA GLU A 102 -3.22 -1.96 -9.19
C GLU A 102 -3.31 -2.49 -7.76
N ARG A 103 -3.44 -1.55 -6.80
CA ARG A 103 -3.74 -1.84 -5.39
C ARG A 103 -2.78 -2.83 -4.72
N VAL A 104 -1.48 -2.76 -5.07
CA VAL A 104 -0.49 -3.67 -4.51
C VAL A 104 -0.45 -3.61 -2.98
N LYS A 105 -0.45 -4.79 -2.35
CA LYS A 105 -0.30 -4.95 -0.90
C LYS A 105 0.70 -6.07 -0.62
N VAL A 106 1.60 -5.81 0.33
CA VAL A 106 2.65 -6.75 0.73
C VAL A 106 2.49 -7.11 2.20
N MET A 107 2.60 -8.39 2.51
CA MET A 107 2.61 -8.93 3.88
C MET A 107 3.74 -9.94 4.03
N LYS A 108 4.39 -9.97 5.19
CA LYS A 108 5.32 -11.04 5.55
C LYS A 108 4.55 -12.22 6.10
N CYS A 109 4.65 -13.37 5.48
CA CYS A 109 4.04 -14.60 5.97
C CYS A 109 4.82 -15.14 7.18
N PRO A 110 4.20 -15.26 8.37
CA PRO A 110 4.90 -15.73 9.57
C PRO A 110 5.39 -17.17 9.45
N LYS A 111 4.66 -18.01 8.71
CA LYS A 111 4.97 -19.44 8.57
C LYS A 111 6.16 -19.71 7.66
N THR A 112 6.26 -18.98 6.55
CA THR A 112 7.31 -19.21 5.54
C THR A 112 8.46 -18.23 5.63
N GLY A 113 8.23 -17.06 6.26
CA GLY A 113 9.15 -15.93 6.29
C GLY A 113 9.22 -15.16 4.96
N GLU A 114 8.49 -15.60 3.92
CA GLU A 114 8.43 -14.94 2.63
C GLU A 114 7.51 -13.71 2.63
N TYR A 115 7.78 -12.79 1.74
CA TYR A 115 6.91 -11.65 1.46
C TYR A 115 5.92 -12.02 0.36
N ILE A 116 4.66 -11.88 0.66
CA ILE A 116 3.54 -12.18 -0.22
C ILE A 116 2.97 -10.86 -0.71
N MET A 117 2.94 -10.71 -2.01
CA MET A 117 2.40 -9.54 -2.70
C MET A 117 1.09 -9.94 -3.36
N LEU A 118 0.01 -9.27 -3.00
CA LEU A 118 -1.29 -9.38 -3.64
C LEU A 118 -1.60 -8.08 -4.39
N MET A 119 -2.27 -8.20 -5.54
CA MET A 119 -2.62 -7.06 -6.37
C MET A 119 -3.89 -7.33 -7.17
N HIS A 120 -4.58 -6.28 -7.57
CA HIS A 120 -5.57 -6.33 -8.64
C HIS A 120 -4.84 -6.33 -9.99
N ALA A 121 -5.19 -7.26 -10.86
CA ALA A 121 -4.74 -7.33 -12.24
C ALA A 121 -5.94 -7.41 -13.17
N ASP A 122 -5.92 -6.67 -14.29
CA ASP A 122 -7.06 -6.61 -15.21
C ASP A 122 -6.62 -6.41 -16.66
N ASP A 123 -7.56 -6.47 -17.59
CA ASP A 123 -7.35 -5.90 -18.92
C ASP A 123 -7.54 -4.37 -18.90
N MET A 124 -7.21 -3.70 -20.00
CA MET A 124 -7.31 -2.24 -20.11
C MET A 124 -8.76 -1.72 -20.07
N GLU A 125 -9.75 -2.59 -20.15
CA GLU A 125 -11.17 -2.26 -20.13
C GLU A 125 -11.85 -2.66 -18.81
N TYR A 126 -11.07 -3.21 -17.84
CA TYR A 126 -11.55 -3.69 -16.54
C TYR A 126 -12.64 -4.78 -16.64
N LYS A 127 -12.49 -5.71 -17.58
CA LYS A 127 -13.45 -6.80 -17.86
C LYS A 127 -12.94 -8.20 -17.54
N ASP A 128 -11.63 -8.34 -17.25
CA ASP A 128 -11.01 -9.62 -16.93
C ASP A 128 -10.17 -9.52 -15.64
N PRO A 129 -10.83 -9.19 -14.48
CA PRO A 129 -10.15 -8.95 -13.22
C PRO A 129 -9.64 -10.23 -12.56
N TYR A 130 -8.46 -10.13 -11.92
CA TYR A 130 -7.88 -11.16 -11.07
C TYR A 130 -7.28 -10.55 -9.82
N ILE A 131 -7.30 -11.29 -8.72
CA ILE A 131 -6.34 -11.05 -7.63
C ILE A 131 -5.09 -11.83 -7.97
N GLY A 132 -4.00 -11.11 -8.25
CA GLY A 132 -2.69 -11.69 -8.54
C GLY A 132 -1.92 -11.98 -7.26
N LEU A 133 -1.03 -12.98 -7.34
CA LEU A 133 -0.14 -13.40 -6.27
C LEU A 133 1.31 -13.38 -6.78
N ALA A 134 2.21 -12.71 -6.06
CA ALA A 134 3.65 -12.81 -6.26
C ALA A 134 4.37 -13.00 -4.92
N THR A 135 5.56 -13.58 -4.94
CA THR A 135 6.32 -13.90 -3.72
C THR A 135 7.78 -13.51 -3.84
N CYS A 136 8.40 -13.13 -2.71
CA CYS A 136 9.82 -12.88 -2.62
C CYS A 136 10.38 -13.31 -1.26
N LYS A 137 11.66 -13.68 -1.21
CA LYS A 137 12.36 -14.01 0.05
C LYS A 137 12.90 -12.79 0.78
N THR A 138 13.04 -11.66 0.08
CA THR A 138 13.54 -10.41 0.63
C THR A 138 12.56 -9.28 0.32
N ILE A 139 12.39 -8.35 1.25
CA ILE A 139 11.32 -7.34 1.18
C ILE A 139 11.40 -6.47 -0.08
N ALA A 140 12.58 -6.02 -0.47
CA ALA A 140 12.80 -5.16 -1.65
C ALA A 140 13.42 -5.90 -2.85
N GLY A 141 13.33 -7.25 -2.86
CA GLY A 141 13.85 -8.07 -3.95
C GLY A 141 12.89 -8.17 -5.14
N ASP A 142 13.29 -8.94 -6.15
CA ASP A 142 12.48 -9.20 -7.33
C ASP A 142 11.40 -10.26 -7.01
N TYR A 143 10.14 -9.81 -6.95
CA TYR A 143 9.00 -10.68 -6.70
C TYR A 143 8.71 -11.54 -7.93
N GLN A 144 8.44 -12.81 -7.68
CA GLN A 144 8.09 -13.77 -8.72
C GLN A 144 6.57 -13.92 -8.80
N LEU A 145 5.98 -13.56 -9.93
CA LEU A 145 4.55 -13.75 -10.17
C LEU A 145 4.21 -15.24 -10.17
N GLN A 146 3.26 -15.65 -9.35
CA GLN A 146 2.77 -17.02 -9.24
C GLN A 146 1.50 -17.24 -10.09
N GLY A 147 0.89 -16.14 -10.55
CA GLY A 147 -0.38 -16.14 -11.26
C GLY A 147 -1.54 -15.65 -10.40
N PRO A 148 -2.79 -16.01 -10.75
CA PRO A 148 -3.97 -15.66 -9.95
C PRO A 148 -3.98 -16.36 -8.58
N LEU A 149 -4.39 -15.62 -7.54
CA LEU A 149 -4.73 -16.22 -6.25
C LEU A 149 -5.92 -17.17 -6.41
N LEU A 150 -5.89 -18.31 -5.70
CA LEU A 150 -6.91 -19.34 -5.83
C LEU A 150 -7.83 -19.40 -4.60
N TYR A 151 -9.12 -19.64 -4.86
CA TYR A 151 -10.11 -20.04 -3.86
C TYR A 151 -10.83 -21.30 -4.34
N LYS A 152 -10.77 -22.37 -3.56
CA LYS A 152 -11.32 -23.71 -3.92
C LYS A 152 -10.82 -24.19 -5.29
N GLY A 153 -9.55 -23.92 -5.59
CA GLY A 153 -8.91 -24.31 -6.86
C GLY A 153 -9.28 -23.45 -8.07
N GLN A 154 -10.07 -22.38 -7.90
CA GLN A 154 -10.46 -21.47 -8.99
C GLN A 154 -9.81 -20.09 -8.82
N PRO A 155 -9.41 -19.40 -9.90
CA PRO A 155 -8.93 -18.04 -9.85
C PRO A 155 -9.93 -17.08 -9.24
N VAL A 156 -9.46 -16.21 -8.35
CA VAL A 156 -10.26 -15.14 -7.72
C VAL A 156 -10.40 -14.00 -8.70
N LYS A 157 -11.60 -13.85 -9.28
CA LYS A 157 -11.93 -12.77 -10.21
C LYS A 157 -12.63 -11.63 -9.44
N ARG A 158 -11.86 -10.61 -9.07
CA ARG A 158 -12.33 -9.44 -8.30
C ARG A 158 -11.49 -8.22 -8.66
N TRP A 159 -12.08 -7.02 -8.44
CA TRP A 159 -11.43 -5.73 -8.60
C TRP A 159 -10.74 -5.29 -7.32
N ASP A 160 -10.97 -4.04 -6.89
CA ASP A 160 -10.33 -3.39 -5.75
C ASP A 160 -10.21 -4.27 -4.53
N MET A 161 -9.01 -4.28 -3.97
CA MET A 161 -8.66 -5.12 -2.85
C MET A 161 -7.77 -4.38 -1.84
N GLY A 162 -7.80 -4.87 -0.62
CA GLY A 162 -6.86 -4.55 0.45
C GLY A 162 -6.41 -5.81 1.16
N THR A 163 -5.47 -5.67 2.07
CA THR A 163 -5.05 -6.76 2.95
C THR A 163 -5.03 -6.31 4.40
N PHE A 164 -5.14 -7.27 5.29
CA PHE A 164 -4.96 -7.09 6.71
C PHE A 164 -4.23 -8.29 7.29
N GLN A 165 -3.27 -8.05 8.18
CA GLN A 165 -2.62 -9.08 8.98
C GLN A 165 -2.96 -8.82 10.44
N ASP A 166 -3.62 -9.78 11.09
CA ASP A 166 -3.95 -9.67 12.51
C ASP A 166 -2.76 -10.03 13.40
N THR A 167 -2.85 -9.70 14.67
CA THR A 167 -1.81 -9.91 15.68
C THR A 167 -1.48 -11.38 15.93
N ASP A 168 -2.38 -12.31 15.57
CA ASP A 168 -2.14 -13.75 15.61
C ASP A 168 -1.40 -14.28 14.36
N GLY A 169 -1.05 -13.40 13.44
CA GLY A 169 -0.34 -13.73 12.21
C GLY A 169 -1.23 -14.26 11.09
N LYS A 170 -2.55 -14.26 11.25
CA LYS A 170 -3.47 -14.60 10.14
C LYS A 170 -3.53 -13.46 9.14
N GLY A 171 -3.45 -13.79 7.85
CA GLY A 171 -3.62 -12.86 6.75
C GLY A 171 -5.03 -12.87 6.20
N TYR A 172 -5.50 -11.70 5.78
CA TYR A 172 -6.82 -11.53 5.20
C TYR A 172 -6.75 -10.72 3.92
N LEU A 173 -7.55 -11.13 2.94
CA LEU A 173 -7.83 -10.40 1.72
C LEU A 173 -9.19 -9.72 1.85
N LEU A 174 -9.23 -8.43 1.62
CA LEU A 174 -10.41 -7.57 1.68
C LEU A 174 -10.82 -7.25 0.25
N ILE A 175 -12.09 -7.41 -0.09
CA ILE A 175 -12.55 -7.20 -1.47
C ILE A 175 -13.67 -6.15 -1.49
N HIS A 176 -13.71 -5.34 -2.54
CA HIS A 176 -14.82 -4.42 -2.80
C HIS A 176 -16.17 -5.14 -2.70
N HIS A 177 -17.22 -4.43 -2.31
CA HIS A 177 -18.57 -4.97 -2.03
C HIS A 177 -18.67 -5.91 -0.83
N GLY A 178 -17.60 -6.14 -0.06
CA GLY A 178 -17.70 -6.66 1.29
C GLY A 178 -17.12 -8.01 1.66
N PRO A 179 -16.75 -8.91 0.73
CA PRO A 179 -16.14 -10.17 1.12
C PRO A 179 -14.82 -9.96 1.87
N VAL A 180 -14.65 -10.67 2.98
CA VAL A 180 -13.41 -10.77 3.75
C VAL A 180 -12.99 -12.24 3.74
N TYR A 181 -11.86 -12.51 3.14
CA TYR A 181 -11.32 -13.86 3.03
C TYR A 181 -10.13 -14.05 3.96
N ARG A 182 -10.11 -15.15 4.70
CA ARG A 182 -8.91 -15.61 5.40
C ARG A 182 -8.02 -16.35 4.41
N LEU A 183 -6.74 -15.98 4.38
CA LEU A 183 -5.72 -16.67 3.61
C LEU A 183 -5.30 -17.99 4.29
N SER A 184 -4.76 -18.92 3.49
CA SER A 184 -4.06 -20.09 4.01
C SER A 184 -2.86 -19.69 4.88
N ASP A 185 -2.35 -20.60 5.70
CA ASP A 185 -1.21 -20.32 6.59
C ASP A 185 0.05 -19.80 5.87
N ASP A 186 0.25 -20.17 4.61
CA ASP A 186 1.37 -19.70 3.76
C ASP A 186 1.02 -18.48 2.91
N TYR A 187 -0.20 -17.95 3.06
CA TYR A 187 -0.78 -16.82 2.33
C TYR A 187 -0.88 -16.99 0.80
N ARG A 188 -0.73 -18.23 0.30
CA ARG A 188 -0.69 -18.50 -1.14
C ARG A 188 -2.04 -18.87 -1.76
N SER A 189 -3.09 -19.01 -0.92
CA SER A 189 -4.46 -19.28 -1.36
C SER A 189 -5.47 -18.74 -0.35
N ILE A 190 -6.74 -18.71 -0.72
CA ILE A 190 -7.83 -18.42 0.20
C ILE A 190 -8.29 -19.73 0.85
N GLU A 191 -8.38 -19.71 2.19
CA GLU A 191 -8.92 -20.81 2.98
C GLU A 191 -10.46 -20.71 3.09
N ALA A 192 -10.97 -19.53 3.47
CA ALA A 192 -12.39 -19.34 3.72
C ALA A 192 -12.83 -17.88 3.53
N GLU A 193 -14.08 -17.67 3.14
CA GLU A 193 -14.77 -16.41 3.34
C GLU A 193 -15.24 -16.35 4.81
N VAL A 194 -14.77 -15.38 5.57
CA VAL A 194 -15.05 -15.28 7.03
C VAL A 194 -16.09 -14.21 7.34
N ALA A 195 -16.28 -13.23 6.45
CA ALA A 195 -17.33 -12.22 6.56
C ALA A 195 -17.77 -11.72 5.20
N HIS A 196 -18.98 -11.15 5.16
CA HIS A 196 -19.47 -10.37 4.03
C HIS A 196 -20.15 -9.09 4.55
N ILE A 197 -19.46 -7.97 4.43
CA ILE A 197 -19.89 -6.67 4.98
C ILE A 197 -20.85 -6.00 4.01
N LYS A 198 -22.15 -6.07 4.31
CA LYS A 198 -23.20 -5.51 3.45
C LYS A 198 -23.10 -3.97 3.37
N GLY A 199 -23.23 -3.42 2.17
CA GLY A 199 -23.20 -1.98 1.92
C GLY A 199 -21.81 -1.36 1.92
N MET A 200 -20.76 -2.19 1.89
CA MET A 200 -19.40 -1.75 1.63
C MET A 200 -19.24 -1.34 0.16
N GLY A 201 -18.44 -0.32 -0.09
CA GLY A 201 -18.10 0.15 -1.44
C GLY A 201 -16.80 -0.49 -1.97
N GLU A 202 -15.86 0.34 -2.39
CA GLU A 202 -14.57 -0.07 -2.96
C GLU A 202 -13.40 0.39 -2.10
N SER A 203 -12.17 0.04 -2.51
CA SER A 203 -10.92 0.47 -1.87
C SER A 203 -10.84 0.13 -0.37
N PRO A 204 -11.03 -1.15 0.01
CA PRO A 204 -11.07 -1.56 1.40
C PRO A 204 -9.70 -1.45 2.08
N ALA A 205 -9.70 -0.93 3.31
CA ALA A 205 -8.55 -0.93 4.20
C ALA A 205 -8.99 -1.25 5.63
N MET A 206 -8.26 -2.09 6.34
CA MET A 206 -8.64 -2.56 7.67
C MET A 206 -7.52 -2.31 8.68
N PHE A 207 -7.92 -2.01 9.90
CA PHE A 207 -7.04 -2.02 11.07
C PHE A 207 -7.79 -2.51 12.31
N LYS A 208 -7.02 -2.86 13.35
CA LYS A 208 -7.55 -3.23 14.67
C LYS A 208 -6.99 -2.30 15.73
N LYS A 209 -7.84 -1.74 16.58
CA LYS A 209 -7.45 -0.91 17.71
C LYS A 209 -8.29 -1.25 18.92
N ASN A 210 -7.65 -1.48 20.08
CA ASN A 210 -8.32 -1.81 21.35
C ASN A 210 -9.33 -2.97 21.25
N GLY A 211 -8.99 -4.01 20.47
CA GLY A 211 -9.84 -5.17 20.27
C GLY A 211 -10.99 -5.00 19.27
N VAL A 212 -11.17 -3.80 18.71
CA VAL A 212 -12.20 -3.50 17.70
C VAL A 212 -11.57 -3.48 16.32
N TYR A 213 -12.23 -4.12 15.35
CA TYR A 213 -11.88 -4.06 13.94
C TYR A 213 -12.58 -2.89 13.27
N PHE A 214 -11.85 -2.19 12.42
CA PHE A 214 -12.32 -1.07 11.62
C PHE A 214 -12.09 -1.38 10.14
N MET A 215 -13.14 -1.31 9.33
CA MET A 215 -13.07 -1.42 7.88
C MET A 215 -13.40 -0.08 7.25
N LEU A 216 -12.41 0.54 6.60
CA LEU A 216 -12.57 1.76 5.81
C LEU A 216 -12.88 1.38 4.37
N THR A 217 -13.70 2.20 3.71
CA THR A 217 -14.07 2.00 2.30
C THR A 217 -14.54 3.30 1.67
N SER A 218 -14.45 3.41 0.37
CA SER A 218 -15.03 4.53 -0.40
C SER A 218 -16.36 4.12 -1.06
N ASN A 219 -17.13 5.12 -1.50
CA ASN A 219 -18.27 4.87 -2.37
C ASN A 219 -17.81 4.44 -3.78
N LEU A 220 -18.72 3.88 -4.55
CA LEU A 220 -18.51 3.47 -5.95
C LEU A 220 -18.67 4.70 -6.86
N THR A 221 -17.62 5.46 -7.05
CA THR A 221 -17.62 6.68 -7.87
C THR A 221 -16.53 6.65 -8.95
N SER A 222 -16.07 5.46 -9.32
CA SER A 222 -14.97 5.27 -10.27
C SER A 222 -13.72 6.05 -9.78
N TRP A 223 -13.04 6.79 -10.63
CA TRP A 223 -11.86 7.59 -10.27
C TRP A 223 -12.20 8.95 -9.62
N GLU A 224 -13.45 9.16 -9.21
CA GLU A 224 -13.87 10.39 -8.54
C GLU A 224 -13.73 10.26 -7.02
N LYS A 225 -13.29 11.35 -6.39
CA LYS A 225 -13.23 11.50 -4.95
C LYS A 225 -14.62 11.49 -4.33
N ASN A 226 -14.76 10.97 -3.12
CA ASN A 226 -15.99 10.97 -2.36
C ASN A 226 -15.72 10.99 -0.85
N ASP A 227 -16.79 11.20 -0.06
CA ASP A 227 -16.69 11.01 1.38
C ASP A 227 -16.63 9.53 1.69
N ASN A 228 -15.48 9.07 2.16
CA ASN A 228 -15.28 7.69 2.56
C ASN A 228 -15.90 7.43 3.93
N PHE A 229 -16.27 6.17 4.17
CA PHE A 229 -16.98 5.76 5.38
C PHE A 229 -16.39 4.49 5.97
N TYR A 230 -16.87 4.09 7.15
CA TYR A 230 -16.31 2.94 7.84
C TYR A 230 -17.34 2.10 8.58
N PHE A 231 -16.92 0.88 8.87
CA PHE A 231 -17.63 -0.09 9.70
C PHE A 231 -16.75 -0.50 10.86
N THR A 232 -17.39 -0.99 11.92
CA THR A 232 -16.70 -1.61 13.06
C THR A 232 -17.29 -2.97 13.40
N ALA A 233 -16.46 -3.84 14.00
CA ALA A 233 -16.89 -5.13 14.54
C ALA A 233 -16.03 -5.53 15.73
N PRO A 234 -16.59 -6.31 16.70
CA PRO A 234 -15.83 -6.87 17.81
C PRO A 234 -14.96 -8.06 17.39
N GLN A 235 -15.30 -8.72 16.30
CA GLN A 235 -14.58 -9.86 15.71
C GLN A 235 -14.54 -9.66 14.19
N ILE A 236 -13.56 -10.29 13.52
CA ILE A 236 -13.41 -10.13 12.07
C ILE A 236 -14.59 -10.74 11.30
N GLU A 237 -15.22 -11.75 11.85
CA GLU A 237 -16.45 -12.38 11.35
C GLU A 237 -17.68 -11.47 11.53
N GLY A 238 -17.59 -10.45 12.38
CA GLY A 238 -18.67 -9.52 12.68
C GLY A 238 -19.28 -9.75 14.09
N PRO A 239 -20.49 -9.23 14.34
CA PRO A 239 -21.31 -8.48 13.39
C PRO A 239 -20.69 -7.11 13.03
N TRP A 240 -20.73 -6.75 11.76
CA TRP A 240 -20.23 -5.47 11.24
C TRP A 240 -21.34 -4.41 11.27
N THR A 241 -21.03 -3.26 11.83
CA THR A 241 -21.95 -2.10 11.93
C THR A 241 -21.37 -0.91 11.20
N LYS A 242 -22.16 -0.32 10.28
CA LYS A 242 -21.79 0.93 9.60
C LYS A 242 -21.84 2.09 10.59
N GLN A 243 -20.74 2.85 10.70
CA GLN A 243 -20.59 3.97 11.62
C GLN A 243 -20.80 5.34 10.96
N GLY A 244 -20.64 5.43 9.64
CA GLY A 244 -20.74 6.69 8.90
C GLY A 244 -19.40 7.13 8.32
N LEU A 245 -19.25 8.43 8.14
CA LEU A 245 -18.05 9.04 7.57
C LEU A 245 -16.93 9.12 8.63
N PHE A 246 -15.67 8.95 8.22
CA PHE A 246 -14.53 9.17 9.11
C PHE A 246 -13.82 10.52 8.90
N CYS A 247 -14.27 11.30 7.93
CA CYS A 247 -13.90 12.69 7.71
C CYS A 247 -15.16 13.56 7.71
N PRO A 248 -15.05 14.89 7.92
CA PRO A 248 -16.20 15.78 7.84
C PRO A 248 -16.90 15.71 6.48
N GLU A 249 -18.23 15.65 6.49
CA GLU A 249 -19.06 15.57 5.29
C GLU A 249 -18.75 16.70 4.30
N GLY A 250 -18.70 16.35 3.02
CA GLY A 250 -18.40 17.28 1.92
C GLY A 250 -16.92 17.64 1.78
N LYS A 251 -16.04 17.11 2.64
CA LYS A 251 -14.58 17.26 2.47
C LYS A 251 -13.99 16.23 1.53
N LEU A 252 -14.81 15.30 1.02
CA LEU A 252 -14.42 14.28 0.06
C LEU A 252 -13.16 13.51 0.50
N THR A 253 -13.08 13.21 1.82
CA THR A 253 -11.90 12.59 2.46
C THR A 253 -10.60 13.32 2.09
N TYR A 254 -10.64 14.66 2.07
CA TYR A 254 -9.56 15.56 1.64
C TYR A 254 -9.03 15.24 0.22
N ASN A 255 -9.96 14.98 -0.71
CA ASN A 255 -9.71 14.59 -2.09
C ASN A 255 -8.89 13.29 -2.19
N SER A 256 -9.16 12.30 -1.33
CA SER A 256 -8.49 11.01 -1.37
C SER A 256 -9.48 9.85 -1.31
N GLN A 257 -9.05 8.71 -1.85
CA GLN A 257 -9.72 7.43 -1.73
C GLN A 257 -8.89 6.53 -0.81
N SER A 258 -9.55 5.78 0.07
CA SER A 258 -8.89 4.82 0.96
C SER A 258 -7.99 3.86 0.18
N THR A 259 -6.79 3.56 0.68
CA THR A 259 -5.93 2.52 0.09
C THR A 259 -5.33 1.59 1.13
N PHE A 260 -4.89 2.12 2.27
CA PHE A 260 -4.27 1.33 3.33
C PHE A 260 -4.38 2.03 4.69
N VAL A 261 -4.20 1.28 5.76
CA VAL A 261 -3.95 1.83 7.09
C VAL A 261 -2.66 1.23 7.62
N PHE A 262 -1.65 2.07 7.78
CA PHE A 262 -0.36 1.66 8.30
C PHE A 262 -0.36 1.71 9.83
N PRO A 263 -0.06 0.60 10.55
CA PRO A 263 0.04 0.58 12.01
C PRO A 263 1.38 1.14 12.48
N LEU A 264 1.46 2.46 12.68
CA LEU A 264 2.68 3.12 13.15
C LEU A 264 2.89 2.84 14.65
N LYS A 265 4.02 2.24 14.99
CA LYS A 265 4.45 2.06 16.38
C LYS A 265 4.95 3.38 16.97
N CYS A 266 4.36 3.81 18.08
CA CYS A 266 4.73 5.03 18.80
C CYS A 266 4.89 4.71 20.29
N GLY A 267 6.10 4.41 20.71
CA GLY A 267 6.37 3.89 22.06
C GLY A 267 5.62 2.57 22.30
N ASN A 268 4.76 2.53 23.31
CA ASN A 268 3.95 1.36 23.65
C ASN A 268 2.58 1.32 22.93
N ASP A 269 2.24 2.33 22.11
CA ASP A 269 0.99 2.39 21.37
C ASP A 269 1.20 2.14 19.88
N THR A 270 0.10 1.77 19.20
CA THR A 270 0.05 1.68 17.76
C THR A 270 -0.98 2.65 17.24
N ILE A 271 -0.53 3.60 16.41
CA ILE A 271 -1.37 4.63 15.80
C ILE A 271 -1.75 4.17 14.39
N PRO A 272 -3.04 3.97 14.08
CA PRO A 272 -3.46 3.67 12.72
C PRO A 272 -3.32 4.93 11.85
N MET A 273 -2.37 4.92 10.92
CA MET A 273 -2.16 6.00 9.97
C MET A 273 -2.93 5.70 8.69
N PHE A 274 -3.94 6.51 8.40
CA PHE A 274 -4.68 6.44 7.15
C PHE A 274 -3.78 6.82 5.96
N MET A 275 -3.81 6.01 4.92
CA MET A 275 -3.23 6.30 3.62
C MET A 275 -4.35 6.37 2.59
N GLY A 276 -4.36 7.47 1.83
CA GLY A 276 -5.33 7.70 0.77
C GLY A 276 -4.64 8.05 -0.54
N ASP A 277 -5.15 7.51 -1.63
CA ASP A 277 -4.75 7.88 -2.97
C ASP A 277 -5.42 9.18 -3.38
N ARG A 278 -4.66 10.08 -3.99
CA ARG A 278 -5.17 11.29 -4.60
C ARG A 278 -5.04 11.19 -6.11
N TRP A 279 -6.17 11.35 -6.78
CA TRP A 279 -6.19 11.46 -8.24
C TRP A 279 -5.70 12.85 -8.64
N SER A 280 -4.78 12.89 -9.62
CA SER A 280 -4.31 14.15 -10.21
C SER A 280 -5.14 14.46 -11.45
N TYR A 281 -6.03 15.38 -11.37
CA TYR A 281 -6.70 16.02 -12.51
C TYR A 281 -6.59 17.52 -12.43
#